data_309ec6277e8e3a72a36603ed5f5b4542
#
_entry.id   309ec6277e8e3a72a36603ed5f5b4542
#
_cell.length_a   1.000
_cell.length_b   1.000
_cell.length_c   1.000
_cell.angle_alpha   90.00
_cell.angle_beta   90.00
_cell.angle_gamma   90.00
#
_symmetry.space_group_name_H-M   'P 1'
#
loop_
_entity.id
_entity.type
_entity.pdbx_description
1 polymer ?
#
loop_
_entity_poly.entity_id
_entity_poly.type
_entity_poly.pdbx_seq_one_letter_code
_entity_poly.pdbx_strand_id
1 'polypeptide(L)'
;REAGSASARNDSLAAAQAARDAVTALAATVAGGQERVPLTPAQLSDWFPSEILGLKLQSLQIEPWGGVSSRAVMAHGIYGRQGSTELDLRLIDPASAGALLAQSAATGAQGHKESETTATIERSYREGARSVSELRWKDSNRIEISYVLANGVRLTAQASAIDATALHDAIRQLPLDVL
;
A
#
# COMPACT_ATOMS: atom_id res chain seq x y z
N ARG A 1 -27.78 2.60 40.91
CA ARG A 1 -27.03 1.80 39.90
C ARG A 1 -27.28 2.23 38.42
N GLU A 2 -28.09 3.26 38.16
CA GLU A 2 -28.45 3.69 36.79
C GLU A 2 -27.53 4.78 36.18
N ALA A 3 -26.77 5.52 36.98
CA ALA A 3 -25.92 6.61 36.49
C ALA A 3 -24.72 6.17 35.66
N GLY A 4 -24.19 4.96 35.87
CA GLY A 4 -23.03 4.41 35.13
C GLY A 4 -23.35 4.00 33.69
N SER A 5 -24.60 3.64 33.41
CA SER A 5 -25.01 3.18 32.06
C SER A 5 -25.27 4.33 31.09
N ALA A 6 -25.61 5.52 31.60
CA ALA A 6 -25.85 6.72 30.80
C ALA A 6 -24.50 7.33 30.34
N SER A 7 -23.48 7.36 31.20
CA SER A 7 -22.16 7.85 30.87
C SER A 7 -21.51 7.01 29.78
N ALA A 8 -21.51 5.69 29.90
CA ALA A 8 -20.93 4.79 28.91
C ALA A 8 -21.61 4.88 27.53
N ARG A 9 -22.93 5.15 27.49
CA ARG A 9 -23.65 5.40 26.21
C ARG A 9 -23.27 6.71 25.58
N ASN A 10 -23.12 7.77 26.38
CA ASN A 10 -22.70 9.08 25.87
C ASN A 10 -21.27 9.03 25.32
N ASP A 11 -20.35 8.33 26.00
CA ASP A 11 -18.98 8.16 25.55
C ASP A 11 -18.90 7.36 24.23
N SER A 12 -19.75 6.32 24.07
CA SER A 12 -19.82 5.55 22.83
C SER A 12 -20.44 6.34 21.68
N LEU A 13 -21.45 7.20 21.95
CA LEU A 13 -22.04 8.09 20.95
C LEU A 13 -21.05 9.19 20.51
N ALA A 14 -20.30 9.77 21.45
CA ALA A 14 -19.27 10.75 21.15
C ALA A 14 -18.13 10.15 20.31
N ALA A 15 -17.69 8.93 20.65
CA ALA A 15 -16.69 8.21 19.86
C ALA A 15 -17.21 7.89 18.45
N ALA A 16 -18.45 7.45 18.30
CA ALA A 16 -19.06 7.19 16.99
C ALA A 16 -19.24 8.48 16.15
N GLN A 17 -19.54 9.60 16.79
CA GLN A 17 -19.64 10.89 16.11
C GLN A 17 -18.25 11.38 15.66
N ALA A 18 -17.24 11.33 16.54
CA ALA A 18 -15.86 11.67 16.20
C ALA A 18 -15.32 10.82 15.03
N ALA A 19 -15.67 9.53 14.99
CA ALA A 19 -15.31 8.66 13.88
C ALA A 19 -15.99 9.09 12.56
N ARG A 20 -17.27 9.47 12.60
CA ARG A 20 -17.99 9.98 11.42
C ARG A 20 -17.43 11.32 10.94
N ASP A 21 -17.13 12.22 11.86
CA ASP A 21 -16.56 13.53 11.53
C ASP A 21 -15.15 13.38 10.93
N ALA A 22 -14.34 12.45 11.43
CA ALA A 22 -13.04 12.10 10.86
C ALA A 22 -13.18 11.53 9.43
N VAL A 23 -14.14 10.63 9.21
CA VAL A 23 -14.44 10.09 7.87
C VAL A 23 -14.93 11.19 6.92
N THR A 24 -15.77 12.10 7.40
CA THR A 24 -16.29 13.22 6.60
C THR A 24 -15.19 14.23 6.26
N ALA A 25 -14.32 14.57 7.23
CA ALA A 25 -13.16 15.42 7.01
C ALA A 25 -12.17 14.79 6.02
N LEU A 26 -11.96 13.48 6.13
CA LEU A 26 -11.13 12.72 5.21
C LEU A 26 -11.73 12.69 3.80
N ALA A 27 -13.06 12.48 3.69
CA ALA A 27 -13.78 12.53 2.41
C ALA A 27 -13.70 13.92 1.76
N ALA A 28 -13.77 14.99 2.56
CA ALA A 28 -13.62 16.37 2.07
C ALA A 28 -12.18 16.65 1.58
N THR A 29 -11.17 16.15 2.27
CA THR A 29 -9.77 16.24 1.84
C THR A 29 -9.54 15.48 0.54
N VAL A 30 -10.20 14.34 0.40
CA VAL A 30 -10.19 13.48 -0.78
C VAL A 30 -10.93 14.11 -1.96
N ALA A 31 -12.08 14.75 -1.73
CA ALA A 31 -12.84 15.46 -2.77
C ALA A 31 -12.12 16.72 -3.29
N GLY A 32 -11.21 17.30 -2.50
CA GLY A 32 -10.32 18.40 -2.90
C GLY A 32 -9.06 17.95 -3.64
N GLY A 33 -8.80 16.64 -3.74
CA GLY A 33 -7.69 16.08 -4.50
C GLY A 33 -7.92 16.29 -5.99
N GLN A 34 -6.99 16.99 -6.66
CA GLN A 34 -7.03 17.15 -8.12
C GLN A 34 -7.13 15.78 -8.78
N GLU A 35 -8.07 15.63 -9.69
CA GLU A 35 -8.21 14.44 -10.52
C GLU A 35 -6.91 14.28 -11.33
N ARG A 36 -6.08 13.34 -10.92
CA ARG A 36 -4.81 13.07 -11.56
C ARG A 36 -5.04 12.23 -12.80
N VAL A 37 -4.34 12.55 -13.89
CA VAL A 37 -4.30 11.66 -15.05
C VAL A 37 -3.55 10.40 -14.65
N PRO A 38 -4.15 9.21 -14.81
CA PRO A 38 -3.48 7.95 -14.50
C PRO A 38 -2.28 7.74 -15.43
N LEU A 39 -1.33 6.94 -14.95
CA LEU A 39 -0.19 6.52 -15.76
C LEU A 39 -0.67 5.72 -16.98
N THR A 40 -0.09 6.01 -18.11
CA THR A 40 -0.36 5.23 -19.34
C THR A 40 0.34 3.86 -19.27
N PRO A 41 -0.13 2.85 -20.02
CA PRO A 41 0.54 1.57 -20.11
C PRO A 41 2.02 1.69 -20.56
N ALA A 42 2.33 2.63 -21.45
CA ALA A 42 3.71 2.88 -21.87
C ALA A 42 4.58 3.40 -20.72
N GLN A 43 4.10 4.40 -19.97
CA GLN A 43 4.81 4.91 -18.79
C GLN A 43 5.03 3.84 -17.73
N LEU A 44 4.03 2.97 -17.50
CA LEU A 44 4.15 1.85 -16.57
C LEU A 44 5.18 0.83 -17.07
N SER A 45 5.16 0.50 -18.37
CA SER A 45 6.15 -0.41 -18.96
C SER A 45 7.57 0.11 -18.83
N ASP A 46 7.78 1.39 -19.09
CA ASP A 46 9.10 2.05 -19.00
C ASP A 46 9.59 2.19 -17.54
N TRP A 47 8.64 2.24 -16.59
CA TRP A 47 8.97 2.35 -15.17
C TRP A 47 9.52 1.04 -14.57
N PHE A 48 9.08 -0.13 -15.06
CA PHE A 48 9.56 -1.41 -14.57
C PHE A 48 10.99 -1.68 -15.03
N PRO A 49 11.97 -1.80 -14.12
CA PRO A 49 13.35 -2.09 -14.53
C PRO A 49 13.46 -3.51 -15.08
N SER A 50 14.39 -3.71 -15.98
CA SER A 50 14.68 -5.04 -16.56
C SER A 50 15.27 -6.03 -15.55
N GLU A 51 15.81 -5.51 -14.42
CA GLU A 51 16.44 -6.31 -13.38
C GLU A 51 16.28 -5.63 -12.00
N ILE A 52 15.99 -6.40 -10.95
CA ILE A 52 15.96 -5.99 -9.55
C ILE A 52 16.69 -7.06 -8.72
N LEU A 53 17.65 -6.68 -7.88
CA LEU A 53 18.44 -7.59 -7.03
C LEU A 53 19.11 -8.74 -7.82
N GLY A 54 19.53 -8.50 -9.05
CA GLY A 54 20.07 -9.53 -9.92
C GLY A 54 19.02 -10.48 -10.54
N LEU A 55 17.73 -10.26 -10.24
CA LEU A 55 16.63 -11.02 -10.80
C LEU A 55 16.10 -10.31 -12.05
N LYS A 56 16.09 -11.01 -13.17
CA LYS A 56 15.59 -10.46 -14.45
C LYS A 56 14.07 -10.47 -14.48
N LEU A 57 13.48 -9.44 -15.08
CA LEU A 57 12.05 -9.38 -15.38
C LEU A 57 11.68 -10.54 -16.33
N GLN A 58 10.76 -11.39 -15.89
CA GLN A 58 10.29 -12.56 -16.64
C GLN A 58 8.98 -12.26 -17.36
N SER A 59 8.10 -11.50 -16.70
CA SER A 59 6.83 -11.09 -17.27
C SER A 59 6.40 -9.74 -16.72
N LEU A 60 5.70 -8.95 -17.53
CA LEU A 60 5.04 -7.72 -17.15
C LEU A 60 3.62 -7.76 -17.72
N GLN A 61 2.62 -7.61 -16.86
CA GLN A 61 1.22 -7.50 -17.21
C GLN A 61 0.71 -6.13 -16.80
N ILE A 62 -0.02 -5.46 -17.69
CA ILE A 62 -0.64 -4.16 -17.42
C ILE A 62 -2.10 -4.27 -17.79
N GLU A 63 -2.97 -4.00 -16.83
CA GLU A 63 -4.41 -4.16 -17.00
C GLU A 63 -5.20 -3.07 -16.29
N PRO A 64 -6.44 -2.78 -16.73
CA PRO A 64 -7.36 -1.93 -16.00
C PRO A 64 -7.66 -2.54 -14.63
N TRP A 65 -7.70 -1.70 -13.58
CA TRP A 65 -7.99 -2.13 -12.21
C TRP A 65 -9.33 -1.53 -11.74
N GLY A 66 -10.17 -2.33 -11.08
CA GLY A 66 -11.39 -1.84 -10.42
C GLY A 66 -12.66 -1.80 -11.27
N GLY A 67 -12.69 -2.46 -12.45
CA GLY A 67 -13.91 -2.64 -13.28
C GLY A 67 -14.03 -1.66 -14.44
N VAL A 68 -15.11 -1.83 -15.22
CA VAL A 68 -15.29 -1.23 -16.56
C VAL A 68 -15.34 0.31 -16.57
N SER A 69 -15.70 0.94 -15.46
CA SER A 69 -15.77 2.41 -15.32
C SER A 69 -14.55 3.02 -14.63
N SER A 70 -13.62 2.20 -14.17
CA SER A 70 -12.41 2.64 -13.47
C SER A 70 -11.35 3.11 -14.46
N ARG A 71 -10.74 4.27 -14.18
CA ARG A 71 -9.53 4.73 -14.89
C ARG A 71 -8.26 4.19 -14.24
N ALA A 72 -8.40 3.42 -13.14
CA ALA A 72 -7.27 2.87 -12.43
C ALA A 72 -6.56 1.80 -13.26
N VAL A 73 -5.25 1.71 -13.11
CA VAL A 73 -4.40 0.76 -13.84
C VAL A 73 -3.55 -0.01 -12.84
N MET A 74 -3.38 -1.30 -13.08
CA MET A 74 -2.46 -2.16 -12.37
C MET A 74 -1.37 -2.64 -13.32
N ALA A 75 -0.13 -2.59 -12.85
CA ALA A 75 1.01 -3.24 -13.51
C ALA A 75 1.60 -4.29 -12.56
N HIS A 76 1.92 -5.46 -13.09
CA HIS A 76 2.41 -6.59 -12.35
C HIS A 76 3.64 -7.19 -13.04
N GLY A 77 4.79 -7.06 -12.40
CA GLY A 77 6.08 -7.58 -12.86
C GLY A 77 6.54 -8.76 -12.01
N ILE A 78 6.93 -9.85 -12.64
CA ILE A 78 7.54 -11.02 -11.99
C ILE A 78 9.01 -11.08 -12.36
N TYR A 79 9.88 -11.15 -11.34
CA TYR A 79 11.33 -11.23 -11.47
C TYR A 79 11.85 -12.56 -10.91
N GLY A 80 12.83 -13.16 -11.60
CA GLY A 80 13.45 -14.41 -11.20
C GLY A 80 12.76 -15.65 -11.76
N ARG A 81 13.13 -16.83 -11.25
CA ARG A 81 12.61 -18.13 -11.72
C ARG A 81 11.60 -18.69 -10.73
N GLN A 82 10.53 -19.27 -11.26
CA GLN A 82 9.56 -20.03 -10.47
C GLN A 82 10.26 -21.20 -9.74
N GLY A 83 10.03 -21.32 -8.42
CA GLY A 83 10.65 -22.34 -7.56
C GLY A 83 12.06 -21.99 -7.03
N SER A 84 12.56 -20.79 -7.32
CA SER A 84 13.78 -20.20 -6.75
C SER A 84 13.46 -18.87 -6.07
N THR A 85 14.45 -18.02 -5.88
CA THR A 85 14.24 -16.64 -5.43
C THR A 85 13.35 -15.91 -6.44
N GLU A 86 12.23 -15.40 -5.98
CA GLU A 86 11.22 -14.71 -6.78
C GLU A 86 10.83 -13.39 -6.13
N LEU A 87 10.64 -12.39 -6.96
CA LEU A 87 10.09 -11.10 -6.56
C LEU A 87 8.89 -10.78 -7.46
N ASP A 88 7.75 -10.58 -6.84
CA ASP A 88 6.51 -10.10 -7.44
C ASP A 88 6.36 -8.61 -7.09
N LEU A 89 6.32 -7.75 -8.10
CA LEU A 89 6.20 -6.31 -7.95
C LEU A 89 4.91 -5.84 -8.59
N ARG A 90 4.01 -5.27 -7.79
CA ARG A 90 2.72 -4.73 -8.25
C ARG A 90 2.65 -3.25 -8.01
N LEU A 91 2.23 -2.52 -9.03
CA LEU A 91 1.95 -1.11 -8.96
C LEU A 91 0.48 -0.89 -9.31
N ILE A 92 -0.25 -0.19 -8.44
CA ILE A 92 -1.64 0.21 -8.66
C ILE A 92 -1.69 1.73 -8.67
N ASP A 93 -2.11 2.28 -9.82
CA ASP A 93 -2.46 3.69 -9.94
C ASP A 93 -3.98 3.83 -9.89
N PRO A 94 -4.54 4.37 -8.80
CA PRO A 94 -5.99 4.44 -8.60
C PRO A 94 -6.68 5.54 -9.42
N ALA A 95 -5.95 6.31 -10.23
CA ALA A 95 -6.43 7.47 -11.02
C ALA A 95 -7.11 8.59 -10.19
N SER A 96 -7.70 8.24 -9.06
CA SER A 96 -8.21 9.17 -8.06
C SER A 96 -7.63 8.78 -6.70
N ALA A 97 -6.90 9.68 -6.09
CA ALA A 97 -6.21 9.46 -4.81
C ALA A 97 -7.17 9.06 -3.66
N GLY A 98 -8.49 9.28 -3.87
CA GLY A 98 -9.49 9.22 -2.83
C GLY A 98 -9.60 7.90 -2.07
N ALA A 99 -9.77 6.79 -2.78
CA ALA A 99 -10.08 5.52 -2.13
C ALA A 99 -8.85 4.90 -1.42
N LEU A 100 -7.66 5.03 -2.02
CA LEU A 100 -6.43 4.46 -1.42
C LEU A 100 -5.83 5.36 -0.35
N LEU A 101 -5.96 6.69 -0.46
CA LEU A 101 -5.59 7.61 0.61
C LEU A 101 -6.48 7.41 1.84
N ALA A 102 -7.78 7.17 1.66
CA ALA A 102 -8.68 6.81 2.76
C ALA A 102 -8.24 5.52 3.46
N GLN A 103 -7.85 4.50 2.70
CA GLN A 103 -7.37 3.24 3.24
C GLN A 103 -5.99 3.40 3.93
N SER A 104 -5.08 4.20 3.35
CA SER A 104 -3.75 4.44 3.94
C SER A 104 -3.81 5.37 5.16
N ALA A 105 -4.73 6.34 5.19
CA ALA A 105 -4.94 7.19 6.34
C ALA A 105 -5.51 6.40 7.53
N ALA A 106 -6.39 5.44 7.27
CA ALA A 106 -6.88 4.53 8.32
C ALA A 106 -5.76 3.65 8.91
N THR A 107 -4.77 3.28 8.10
CA THR A 107 -3.62 2.46 8.54
C THR A 107 -2.46 3.32 9.08
N GLY A 108 -2.25 4.51 8.54
CA GLY A 108 -1.11 5.39 8.84
C GLY A 108 -1.36 6.47 9.90
N ALA A 109 -2.61 6.71 10.28
CA ALA A 109 -2.96 7.72 11.29
C ALA A 109 -2.45 7.40 12.71
N GLN A 110 -1.98 6.17 12.95
CA GLN A 110 -1.60 5.67 14.28
C GLN A 110 -0.08 5.63 14.54
N GLY A 111 0.76 6.21 13.66
CA GLY A 111 2.21 6.17 13.85
C GLY A 111 2.80 4.77 13.61
N HIS A 112 3.93 4.49 14.26
CA HIS A 112 4.55 3.17 14.20
C HIS A 112 3.68 2.14 14.94
N LYS A 113 3.25 1.10 14.23
CA LYS A 113 2.52 -0.04 14.78
C LYS A 113 3.28 -1.31 14.46
N GLU A 114 3.46 -2.15 15.46
CA GLU A 114 3.97 -3.51 15.30
C GLU A 114 2.99 -4.48 15.93
N SER A 115 2.72 -5.56 15.24
CA SER A 115 1.87 -6.66 15.69
C SER A 115 2.54 -7.97 15.35
N GLU A 116 2.60 -8.87 16.31
CA GLU A 116 3.19 -10.18 16.15
C GLU A 116 2.18 -11.26 16.55
N THR A 117 2.03 -12.24 15.67
CA THR A 117 1.23 -13.45 15.89
C THR A 117 2.13 -14.69 15.89
N THR A 118 1.56 -15.86 16.06
CA THR A 118 2.29 -17.13 15.89
C THR A 118 2.78 -17.35 14.47
N ALA A 119 2.09 -16.79 13.47
CA ALA A 119 2.34 -17.01 12.05
C ALA A 119 3.03 -15.84 11.36
N THR A 120 2.80 -14.59 11.81
CA THR A 120 3.21 -13.38 11.09
C THR A 120 3.79 -12.31 12.02
N ILE A 121 4.62 -11.44 11.43
CA ILE A 121 5.02 -10.15 12.00
C ILE A 121 4.54 -9.09 11.02
N GLU A 122 3.76 -8.12 11.53
CA GLU A 122 3.25 -6.99 10.76
C GLU A 122 3.80 -5.70 11.34
N ARG A 123 4.30 -4.82 10.47
CA ARG A 123 4.78 -3.48 10.83
C ARG A 123 4.15 -2.45 9.91
N SER A 124 3.75 -1.32 10.49
CA SER A 124 3.27 -0.17 9.72
C SER A 124 3.93 1.10 10.26
N TYR A 125 4.45 1.94 9.38
CA TYR A 125 5.12 3.18 9.75
C TYR A 125 5.09 4.19 8.60
N ARG A 126 5.59 5.39 8.87
CA ARG A 126 5.75 6.44 7.84
C ARG A 126 7.22 6.65 7.52
N GLU A 127 7.50 6.79 6.23
CA GLU A 127 8.80 7.17 5.69
C GLU A 127 8.62 8.46 4.87
N GLY A 128 8.81 9.60 5.52
CA GLY A 128 8.49 10.90 4.92
C GLY A 128 6.98 11.03 4.64
N ALA A 129 6.62 11.30 3.40
CA ALA A 129 5.23 11.39 2.94
C ALA A 129 4.60 10.02 2.58
N ARG A 130 5.38 8.93 2.65
CA ARG A 130 4.97 7.59 2.25
C ARG A 130 4.48 6.80 3.47
N SER A 131 3.41 6.03 3.31
CA SER A 131 3.01 5.01 4.30
C SER A 131 3.61 3.68 3.89
N VAL A 132 4.23 2.98 4.82
CA VAL A 132 4.87 1.68 4.60
C VAL A 132 4.18 0.65 5.47
N SER A 133 3.86 -0.51 4.90
CA SER A 133 3.46 -1.70 5.64
C SER A 133 4.33 -2.88 5.23
N GLU A 134 4.73 -3.65 6.21
CA GLU A 134 5.55 -4.84 6.05
C GLU A 134 4.86 -6.02 6.72
N LEU A 135 4.76 -7.13 6.01
CA LEU A 135 4.23 -8.40 6.50
C LEU A 135 5.24 -9.50 6.25
N ARG A 136 5.65 -10.19 7.31
CA ARG A 136 6.56 -11.35 7.24
C ARG A 136 5.85 -12.59 7.72
N TRP A 137 5.99 -13.67 7.00
CA TRP A 137 5.52 -15.00 7.42
C TRP A 137 6.67 -15.74 8.12
N LYS A 138 6.43 -16.23 9.33
CA LYS A 138 7.44 -16.89 10.17
C LYS A 138 7.74 -18.32 9.73
N ASP A 139 6.78 -18.96 9.06
CA ASP A 139 6.86 -20.34 8.58
C ASP A 139 7.48 -20.46 7.18
N SER A 140 7.65 -19.34 6.50
CA SER A 140 8.23 -19.26 5.17
C SER A 140 9.11 -18.02 5.06
N ASN A 141 10.15 -18.10 4.23
CA ASN A 141 11.00 -16.94 3.93
C ASN A 141 10.29 -15.95 3.00
N ARG A 142 9.02 -15.66 3.30
CA ARG A 142 8.17 -14.77 2.50
C ARG A 142 8.00 -13.44 3.22
N ILE A 143 8.13 -12.38 2.47
CA ILE A 143 7.92 -11.01 2.91
C ILE A 143 7.07 -10.26 1.89
N GLU A 144 6.21 -9.39 2.37
CA GLU A 144 5.49 -8.41 1.56
C GLU A 144 5.75 -7.02 2.13
N ILE A 145 6.11 -6.08 1.26
CA ILE A 145 6.28 -4.67 1.61
C ILE A 145 5.40 -3.85 0.69
N SER A 146 4.55 -3.00 1.27
CA SER A 146 3.70 -2.08 0.52
C SER A 146 4.05 -0.64 0.86
N TYR A 147 4.22 0.17 -0.18
CA TYR A 147 4.35 1.63 -0.12
C TYR A 147 3.09 2.27 -0.68
N VAL A 148 2.53 3.24 0.04
CA VAL A 148 1.50 4.13 -0.50
C VAL A 148 2.11 5.53 -0.59
N LEU A 149 2.22 6.04 -1.82
CA LEU A 149 2.78 7.34 -2.11
C LEU A 149 1.78 8.46 -1.80
N ALA A 150 2.26 9.70 -1.69
CA ALA A 150 1.42 10.86 -1.40
C ALA A 150 0.31 11.10 -2.43
N ASN A 151 0.52 10.68 -3.67
CA ASN A 151 -0.44 10.77 -4.77
C ASN A 151 -1.41 9.58 -4.85
N GLY A 152 -1.36 8.65 -3.89
CA GLY A 152 -2.22 7.48 -3.80
C GLY A 152 -1.75 6.26 -4.61
N VAL A 153 -0.68 6.35 -5.37
CA VAL A 153 -0.09 5.18 -6.03
C VAL A 153 0.38 4.19 -4.98
N ARG A 154 0.05 2.93 -5.17
CA ARG A 154 0.46 1.83 -4.30
C ARG A 154 1.45 0.93 -5.01
N LEU A 155 2.59 0.75 -4.40
CA LEU A 155 3.59 -0.24 -4.80
C LEU A 155 3.61 -1.36 -3.76
N THR A 156 3.48 -2.60 -4.20
CA THR A 156 3.59 -3.79 -3.35
C THR A 156 4.67 -4.71 -3.92
N ALA A 157 5.65 -5.04 -3.11
CA ALA A 157 6.68 -6.03 -3.43
C ALA A 157 6.49 -7.24 -2.52
N GLN A 158 6.30 -8.40 -3.12
CA GLN A 158 6.26 -9.68 -2.43
C GLN A 158 7.46 -10.50 -2.86
N ALA A 159 8.22 -11.01 -1.91
CA ALA A 159 9.41 -11.76 -2.19
C ALA A 159 9.49 -13.07 -1.40
N SER A 160 10.14 -14.06 -1.99
CA SER A 160 10.49 -15.33 -1.36
C SER A 160 11.99 -15.50 -1.37
N ALA A 161 12.58 -15.89 -0.23
CA ALA A 161 14.02 -16.08 -0.05
C ALA A 161 14.87 -14.83 -0.30
N ILE A 162 14.29 -13.64 -0.11
CA ILE A 162 14.97 -12.35 -0.15
C ILE A 162 14.93 -11.75 1.27
N ASP A 163 16.06 -11.23 1.72
CA ASP A 163 16.14 -10.51 3.00
C ASP A 163 15.33 -9.21 2.94
N ALA A 164 14.66 -8.88 4.05
CA ALA A 164 13.82 -7.69 4.12
C ALA A 164 14.58 -6.40 3.87
N THR A 165 15.80 -6.28 4.41
CA THR A 165 16.63 -5.09 4.23
C THR A 165 17.00 -4.92 2.76
N ALA A 166 17.43 -6.02 2.12
CA ALA A 166 17.75 -6.01 0.69
C ALA A 166 16.54 -5.63 -0.17
N LEU A 167 15.34 -6.13 0.18
CA LEU A 167 14.10 -5.78 -0.52
C LEU A 167 13.74 -4.30 -0.33
N HIS A 168 13.85 -3.77 0.89
CA HIS A 168 13.65 -2.33 1.14
C HIS A 168 14.62 -1.46 0.34
N ASP A 169 15.90 -1.80 0.35
CA ASP A 169 16.91 -1.04 -0.36
C ASP A 169 16.69 -1.08 -1.88
N ALA A 170 16.26 -2.21 -2.41
CA ALA A 170 15.89 -2.33 -3.81
C ALA A 170 14.68 -1.45 -4.18
N ILE A 171 13.63 -1.45 -3.35
CA ILE A 171 12.44 -0.60 -3.59
C ILE A 171 12.82 0.88 -3.52
N ARG A 172 13.68 1.30 -2.59
CA ARG A 172 14.14 2.69 -2.47
C ARG A 172 14.94 3.17 -3.69
N GLN A 173 15.58 2.26 -4.40
CA GLN A 173 16.30 2.57 -5.65
C GLN A 173 15.37 2.73 -6.87
N LEU A 174 14.11 2.30 -6.77
CA LEU A 174 13.15 2.52 -7.83
C LEU A 174 12.79 4.01 -7.94
N PRO A 175 12.52 4.52 -9.15
CA PRO A 175 12.20 5.92 -9.37
C PRO A 175 10.77 6.23 -8.91
N LEU A 176 10.52 6.19 -7.60
CA LEU A 176 9.19 6.41 -7.00
C LEU A 176 8.70 7.85 -7.16
N ASP A 177 9.60 8.80 -7.39
CA ASP A 177 9.27 10.22 -7.48
C ASP A 177 8.71 10.61 -8.87
N VAL A 178 8.80 9.72 -9.85
CA VAL A 178 8.21 9.92 -11.18
C VAL A 178 6.81 9.30 -11.36
N LEU A 179 6.31 8.63 -10.33
CA LEU A 179 4.98 8.00 -10.32
C LEU A 179 3.84 8.98 -9.97
#